data_3722a9236c7675607abbd4e3b3fbe901
#
_entry.id   3722a9236c7675607abbd4e3b3fbe901
#
_cell.length_a   1.000
_cell.length_b   1.000
_cell.length_c   1.000
_cell.angle_alpha   90.00
_cell.angle_beta   90.00
_cell.angle_gamma   90.00
#
_symmetry.space_group_name_H-M   'P 1'
#
loop_
_entity.id
_entity.type
_entity.pdbx_description
1 polymer ?
#
loop_
_entity_poly.entity_id
_entity_poly.type
_entity_poly.pdbx_seq_one_letter_code
_entity_poly.pdbx_strand_id
1 'polypeptide(L)'
;FKMNILIGPLVKLWKIGFKDALKPKEVDIQRALLCMNPENLVLNSKTHEVFLTQSGMEIDLGAIVKGYFADQLQQYFLSHGVSSAIIDLGGNVLTIGRQPETLEKWHVGVRNPFHKDALPLVTLSVAHQSVVTSGIYERYFIQENQLFHHILDSTTGYPVDNDIASVTIISDHGIDGEVWSTICSFG
;
A
#
# COMPACT_ATOMS: atom_id res chain seq x y z
N PHE A 1 4.09 -14.51 -6.97
CA PHE A 1 3.53 -13.17 -6.70
C PHE A 1 4.64 -12.12 -6.79
N LYS A 2 4.34 -10.97 -7.43
CA LYS A 2 5.29 -9.86 -7.55
C LYS A 2 5.38 -9.01 -6.26
N MET A 3 4.40 -9.09 -5.37
CA MET A 3 4.44 -8.46 -4.05
C MET A 3 5.38 -9.24 -3.14
N ASN A 4 6.36 -8.56 -2.54
CA ASN A 4 7.37 -9.17 -1.68
C ASN A 4 7.70 -8.23 -0.51
N ILE A 5 7.48 -8.68 0.72
CA ILE A 5 7.79 -7.87 1.92
C ILE A 5 9.30 -7.66 2.16
N LEU A 6 10.16 -8.40 1.45
CA LEU A 6 11.61 -8.19 1.48
C LEU A 6 12.08 -7.09 0.51
N ILE A 7 11.17 -6.28 0.01
CA ILE A 7 11.44 -5.19 -0.95
C ILE A 7 12.22 -4.01 -0.35
N GLY A 8 12.46 -4.03 0.95
CA GLY A 8 13.16 -2.96 1.68
C GLY A 8 14.44 -2.45 1.02
N PRO A 9 15.36 -3.31 0.53
CA PRO A 9 16.56 -2.87 -0.15
C PRO A 9 16.29 -2.00 -1.39
N LEU A 10 15.25 -2.32 -2.18
CA LEU A 10 14.84 -1.51 -3.33
C LEU A 10 14.19 -0.20 -2.90
N VAL A 11 13.29 -0.23 -1.92
CA VAL A 11 12.64 0.99 -1.40
C VAL A 11 13.68 1.99 -0.91
N LYS A 12 14.69 1.51 -0.18
CA LYS A 12 15.82 2.32 0.32
C LYS A 12 16.71 2.86 -0.81
N LEU A 13 16.89 2.07 -1.87
CA LEU A 13 17.73 2.43 -3.01
C LEU A 13 17.05 3.51 -3.86
N TRP A 14 15.77 3.36 -4.19
CA TRP A 14 15.01 4.29 -5.02
C TRP A 14 14.60 5.58 -4.29
N LYS A 15 14.37 5.52 -2.99
CA LYS A 15 13.93 6.64 -2.14
C LYS A 15 12.73 7.41 -2.67
N ILE A 16 11.82 6.75 -3.37
CA ILE A 16 10.64 7.39 -3.97
C ILE A 16 9.75 7.99 -2.88
N GLY A 17 9.43 9.29 -3.03
CA GLY A 17 8.72 10.07 -2.02
C GLY A 17 9.63 10.90 -1.11
N PHE A 18 10.96 10.77 -1.24
CA PHE A 18 11.94 11.63 -0.56
C PHE A 18 12.57 12.63 -1.53
N LYS A 19 13.16 13.71 -0.97
CA LYS A 19 13.75 14.81 -1.77
C LYS A 19 14.95 14.38 -2.62
N ASP A 20 15.65 13.35 -2.20
CA ASP A 20 16.84 12.78 -2.84
C ASP A 20 16.53 11.53 -3.68
N ALA A 21 15.28 11.36 -4.08
CA ALA A 21 14.86 10.29 -4.99
C ALA A 21 15.53 10.46 -6.35
N LEU A 22 16.14 9.39 -6.84
CA LEU A 22 16.77 9.34 -8.15
C LEU A 22 16.78 7.90 -8.69
N LYS A 23 16.89 7.76 -10.01
CA LYS A 23 17.02 6.45 -10.65
C LYS A 23 18.36 5.81 -10.23
N PRO A 24 18.34 4.64 -9.57
CA PRO A 24 19.58 3.96 -9.18
C PRO A 24 20.35 3.41 -10.39
N LYS A 25 21.62 3.09 -10.18
CA LYS A 25 22.41 2.37 -11.17
C LYS A 25 21.95 0.91 -11.24
N GLU A 26 21.97 0.35 -12.44
CA GLU A 26 21.58 -1.03 -12.69
C GLU A 26 22.28 -2.04 -11.75
N VAL A 27 23.58 -1.86 -11.55
CA VAL A 27 24.38 -2.75 -10.68
C VAL A 27 23.89 -2.75 -9.23
N ASP A 28 23.37 -1.62 -8.74
CA ASP A 28 22.85 -1.50 -7.37
C ASP A 28 21.46 -2.12 -7.27
N ILE A 29 20.61 -1.99 -8.31
CA ILE A 29 19.33 -2.67 -8.42
C ILE A 29 19.54 -4.19 -8.37
N GLN A 30 20.46 -4.73 -9.18
CA GLN A 30 20.76 -6.16 -9.21
C GLN A 30 21.27 -6.66 -7.85
N ARG A 31 22.08 -5.90 -7.13
CA ARG A 31 22.52 -6.24 -5.77
C ARG A 31 21.34 -6.27 -4.79
N ALA A 32 20.42 -5.31 -4.87
CA ALA A 32 19.24 -5.26 -4.02
C ALA A 32 18.33 -6.49 -4.25
N LEU A 33 18.11 -6.88 -5.51
CA LEU A 33 17.32 -8.06 -5.86
C LEU A 33 17.87 -9.35 -5.26
N LEU A 34 19.20 -9.52 -5.16
CA LEU A 34 19.82 -10.67 -4.53
C LEU A 34 19.52 -10.79 -3.03
N CYS A 35 19.13 -9.69 -2.37
CA CYS A 35 18.79 -9.65 -0.94
C CYS A 35 17.30 -9.87 -0.68
N MET A 36 16.50 -10.26 -1.67
CA MET A 36 15.04 -10.30 -1.57
C MET A 36 14.44 -11.71 -1.69
N ASN A 37 15.27 -12.77 -1.54
CA ASN A 37 14.78 -14.15 -1.61
C ASN A 37 13.94 -14.50 -0.37
N PRO A 38 12.63 -14.84 -0.50
CA PRO A 38 11.76 -15.20 0.61
C PRO A 38 12.23 -16.43 1.40
N GLU A 39 12.98 -17.34 0.80
CA GLU A 39 13.52 -18.53 1.48
C GLU A 39 14.52 -18.16 2.59
N ASN A 40 15.09 -16.97 2.54
CA ASN A 40 16.01 -16.45 3.54
C ASN A 40 15.30 -15.72 4.71
N LEU A 41 13.97 -15.70 4.73
CA LEU A 41 13.15 -15.18 5.82
C LEU A 41 12.69 -16.34 6.70
N VAL A 42 13.15 -16.38 7.94
CA VAL A 42 12.72 -17.38 8.92
C VAL A 42 11.76 -16.76 9.91
N LEU A 43 10.57 -17.35 10.02
CA LEU A 43 9.52 -16.95 10.96
C LEU A 43 9.30 -18.05 11.99
N ASN A 44 9.38 -17.71 13.27
CA ASN A 44 9.04 -18.61 14.36
C ASN A 44 7.76 -18.12 15.05
N SER A 45 6.63 -18.74 14.72
CA SER A 45 5.32 -18.37 15.28
C SER A 45 5.17 -18.67 16.78
N LYS A 46 5.99 -19.55 17.35
CA LYS A 46 5.93 -19.89 18.77
C LYS A 46 6.67 -18.87 19.65
N THR A 47 7.80 -18.36 19.16
CA THR A 47 8.63 -17.37 19.88
C THR A 47 8.41 -15.95 19.38
N HIS A 48 7.60 -15.78 18.31
CA HIS A 48 7.38 -14.50 17.61
C HIS A 48 8.67 -13.84 17.10
N GLU A 49 9.63 -14.68 16.70
CA GLU A 49 10.91 -14.22 16.18
C GLU A 49 10.90 -14.16 14.64
N VAL A 50 11.58 -13.16 14.13
CA VAL A 50 11.85 -12.96 12.70
C VAL A 50 13.36 -12.91 12.51
N PHE A 51 13.89 -13.74 11.61
CA PHE A 51 15.30 -13.77 11.32
C PHE A 51 15.56 -13.71 9.81
N LEU A 52 16.41 -12.78 9.39
CA LEU A 52 16.88 -12.60 8.02
C LEU A 52 18.26 -13.27 7.91
N THR A 53 18.35 -14.36 7.16
CA THR A 53 19.55 -15.23 7.13
C THR A 53 20.69 -14.66 6.29
N GLN A 54 20.42 -13.63 5.46
CA GLN A 54 21.40 -13.04 4.57
C GLN A 54 21.61 -11.56 4.91
N SER A 55 22.86 -11.11 4.92
CA SER A 55 23.19 -9.69 5.09
C SER A 55 22.65 -8.84 3.94
N GLY A 56 22.15 -7.65 4.27
CA GLY A 56 21.56 -6.73 3.29
C GLY A 56 20.07 -6.91 3.04
N MET A 57 19.44 -7.96 3.60
CA MET A 57 18.00 -8.12 3.59
C MET A 57 17.32 -7.08 4.47
N GLU A 58 16.17 -6.59 4.04
CA GLU A 58 15.33 -5.66 4.82
C GLU A 58 13.86 -5.93 4.55
N ILE A 59 13.04 -5.83 5.60
CA ILE A 59 11.58 -5.94 5.50
C ILE A 59 10.99 -4.55 5.30
N ASP A 60 10.08 -4.42 4.35
CA ASP A 60 9.19 -3.27 4.19
C ASP A 60 7.74 -3.76 4.21
N LEU A 61 6.97 -3.24 5.15
CA LEU A 61 5.55 -3.56 5.34
C LEU A 61 4.62 -2.45 4.83
N GLY A 62 5.16 -1.48 4.10
CA GLY A 62 4.43 -0.30 3.64
C GLY A 62 3.18 -0.61 2.82
N ALA A 63 3.16 -1.76 2.15
CA ALA A 63 2.02 -2.20 1.33
C ALA A 63 0.94 -2.98 2.11
N ILE A 64 1.08 -3.17 3.43
CA ILE A 64 0.10 -3.93 4.24
C ILE A 64 -0.19 -3.29 5.60
N VAL A 65 0.74 -2.48 6.12
CA VAL A 65 0.70 -2.04 7.53
C VAL A 65 -0.47 -1.10 7.84
N LYS A 66 -0.86 -0.25 6.90
CA LYS A 66 -1.99 0.67 7.11
C LYS A 66 -3.31 -0.10 7.23
N GLY A 67 -3.54 -1.08 6.34
CA GLY A 67 -4.70 -1.94 6.39
C GLY A 67 -4.76 -2.73 7.69
N TYR A 68 -3.66 -3.33 8.11
CA TYR A 68 -3.58 -4.02 9.40
C TYR A 68 -3.93 -3.10 10.59
N PHE A 69 -3.36 -1.90 10.64
CA PHE A 69 -3.68 -0.96 11.72
C PHE A 69 -5.12 -0.46 11.65
N ALA A 70 -5.69 -0.24 10.46
CA ALA A 70 -7.10 0.12 10.32
C ALA A 70 -8.01 -0.95 10.93
N ASP A 71 -7.74 -2.23 10.65
CA ASP A 71 -8.49 -3.37 11.20
C ASP A 71 -8.34 -3.46 12.73
N GLN A 72 -7.13 -3.25 13.27
CA GLN A 72 -6.91 -3.24 14.74
C GLN A 72 -7.66 -2.08 15.41
N LEU A 73 -7.63 -0.88 14.81
CA LEU A 73 -8.38 0.27 15.30
C LEU A 73 -9.89 0.04 15.24
N GLN A 74 -10.39 -0.58 14.16
CA GLN A 74 -11.81 -0.96 14.06
C GLN A 74 -12.23 -1.88 15.22
N GLN A 75 -11.46 -2.94 15.46
CA GLN A 75 -11.73 -3.88 16.56
C GLN A 75 -11.69 -3.16 17.92
N TYR A 76 -10.71 -2.31 18.14
CA TYR A 76 -10.58 -1.52 19.36
C TYR A 76 -11.81 -0.62 19.57
N PHE A 77 -12.22 0.14 18.55
CA PHE A 77 -13.38 1.03 18.64
C PHE A 77 -14.68 0.27 18.87
N LEU A 78 -14.91 -0.83 18.16
CA LEU A 78 -16.09 -1.69 18.36
C LEU A 78 -16.15 -2.25 19.79
N SER A 79 -15.01 -2.70 20.33
CA SER A 79 -14.95 -3.24 21.72
C SER A 79 -15.20 -2.16 22.79
N HIS A 80 -15.06 -0.88 22.44
CA HIS A 80 -15.35 0.26 23.31
C HIS A 80 -16.70 0.94 23.00
N GLY A 81 -17.58 0.25 22.26
CA GLY A 81 -18.95 0.69 22.02
C GLY A 81 -19.10 1.75 20.91
N VAL A 82 -18.06 2.02 20.13
CA VAL A 82 -18.16 2.91 18.98
C VAL A 82 -18.90 2.18 17.84
N SER A 83 -20.09 2.64 17.50
CA SER A 83 -20.93 2.05 16.44
C SER A 83 -20.87 2.76 15.10
N SER A 84 -20.22 3.91 15.04
CA SER A 84 -20.12 4.75 13.82
C SER A 84 -18.81 5.54 13.81
N ALA A 85 -17.97 5.33 12.80
CA ALA A 85 -16.72 6.05 12.60
C ALA A 85 -16.18 5.89 11.18
N ILE A 86 -15.28 6.79 10.81
CA ILE A 86 -14.35 6.63 9.68
C ILE A 86 -12.92 6.62 10.22
N ILE A 87 -12.15 5.66 9.77
CA ILE A 87 -10.70 5.56 10.00
C ILE A 87 -10.04 5.83 8.66
N ASP A 88 -9.24 6.90 8.56
CA ASP A 88 -8.46 7.24 7.36
C ASP A 88 -6.97 7.25 7.69
N LEU A 89 -6.25 6.32 7.11
CA LEU A 89 -4.80 6.19 7.26
C LEU A 89 -4.10 6.51 5.93
N GLY A 90 -4.26 7.75 5.48
CA GLY A 90 -3.59 8.26 4.27
C GLY A 90 -4.08 7.57 3.00
N GLY A 91 -5.40 7.55 2.81
CA GLY A 91 -6.07 6.96 1.64
C GLY A 91 -6.45 5.49 1.80
N ASN A 92 -6.13 4.85 2.92
CA ASN A 92 -6.77 3.62 3.37
C ASN A 92 -7.94 4.02 4.27
N VAL A 93 -9.15 3.99 3.75
CA VAL A 93 -10.37 4.38 4.45
C VAL A 93 -11.11 3.13 4.90
N LEU A 94 -11.40 3.01 6.19
CA LEU A 94 -12.23 1.96 6.76
C LEU A 94 -13.40 2.59 7.50
N THR A 95 -14.61 2.09 7.26
CA THR A 95 -15.84 2.62 7.86
C THR A 95 -16.40 1.67 8.91
N ILE A 96 -16.86 2.23 10.02
CA ILE A 96 -17.64 1.52 11.06
C ILE A 96 -19.07 2.01 10.97
N GLY A 97 -20.02 1.09 10.89
CA GLY A 97 -21.45 1.42 10.88
C GLY A 97 -21.85 2.34 9.74
N ARG A 98 -22.81 3.20 10.05
CA ARG A 98 -23.40 4.20 9.16
C ARG A 98 -23.27 5.57 9.78
N GLN A 99 -23.54 6.60 9.01
CA GLN A 99 -23.57 8.00 9.50
C GLN A 99 -24.53 8.13 10.69
N PRO A 100 -24.08 8.70 11.81
CA PRO A 100 -24.90 8.68 13.04
C PRO A 100 -26.19 9.54 12.93
N GLU A 101 -26.19 10.59 12.16
CA GLU A 101 -27.31 11.53 12.05
C GLU A 101 -28.37 11.06 11.05
N THR A 102 -27.94 10.54 9.89
CA THR A 102 -28.83 10.16 8.77
C THR A 102 -29.11 8.69 8.67
N LEU A 103 -28.33 7.85 9.34
CA LEU A 103 -28.31 6.39 9.20
C LEU A 103 -27.99 5.91 7.76
N GLU A 104 -27.52 6.79 6.91
CA GLU A 104 -27.08 6.47 5.57
C GLU A 104 -25.69 5.84 5.56
N LYS A 105 -25.35 5.23 4.44
CA LYS A 105 -23.98 4.73 4.22
C LYS A 105 -22.99 5.91 4.16
N TRP A 106 -21.74 5.62 4.47
CA TRP A 106 -20.65 6.57 4.27
C TRP A 106 -20.37 6.76 2.79
N HIS A 107 -20.05 7.99 2.39
CA HIS A 107 -19.70 8.34 1.02
C HIS A 107 -18.18 8.57 0.95
N VAL A 108 -17.47 7.66 0.27
CA VAL A 108 -16.02 7.72 0.09
C VAL A 108 -15.71 8.06 -1.35
N GLY A 109 -15.05 9.20 -1.58
CA GLY A 109 -14.63 9.65 -2.90
C GLY A 109 -13.34 8.96 -3.35
N VAL A 110 -13.34 8.38 -4.54
CA VAL A 110 -12.12 7.88 -5.19
C VAL A 110 -11.48 9.01 -5.99
N ARG A 111 -10.23 9.34 -5.66
CA ARG A 111 -9.51 10.45 -6.29
C ARG A 111 -9.34 10.23 -7.80
N ASN A 112 -9.46 11.32 -8.57
CA ASN A 112 -9.10 11.30 -9.97
C ASN A 112 -7.55 11.19 -10.12
N PRO A 113 -7.02 10.14 -10.77
CA PRO A 113 -5.58 9.95 -10.89
C PRO A 113 -4.88 10.99 -11.77
N PHE A 114 -5.61 11.64 -12.65
CA PHE A 114 -5.07 12.58 -13.65
C PHE A 114 -5.20 14.05 -13.22
N HIS A 115 -6.11 14.35 -12.29
CA HIS A 115 -6.41 15.72 -11.86
C HIS A 115 -6.61 15.79 -10.34
N LYS A 116 -5.57 16.20 -9.61
CA LYS A 116 -5.57 16.22 -8.12
C LYS A 116 -6.68 17.11 -7.52
N ASP A 117 -7.00 18.21 -8.19
CA ASP A 117 -7.97 19.21 -7.71
C ASP A 117 -9.36 19.03 -8.32
N ALA A 118 -9.58 17.97 -9.10
CA ALA A 118 -10.88 17.65 -9.67
C ALA A 118 -11.79 16.98 -8.64
N LEU A 119 -13.09 16.96 -8.96
CA LEU A 119 -14.04 16.13 -8.22
C LEU A 119 -13.63 14.66 -8.25
N PRO A 120 -14.01 13.88 -7.23
CA PRO A 120 -13.78 12.45 -7.23
C PRO A 120 -14.26 11.80 -8.53
N LEU A 121 -13.50 10.83 -9.03
CA LEU A 121 -13.86 10.05 -10.23
C LEU A 121 -15.18 9.30 -10.01
N VAL A 122 -15.36 8.78 -8.81
CA VAL A 122 -16.57 8.09 -8.36
C VAL A 122 -16.70 8.24 -6.85
N THR A 123 -17.95 8.26 -6.36
CA THR A 123 -18.26 8.22 -4.92
C THR A 123 -18.85 6.86 -4.59
N LEU A 124 -18.25 6.15 -3.66
CA LEU A 124 -18.66 4.83 -3.19
C LEU A 124 -19.50 4.95 -1.93
N SER A 125 -20.62 4.22 -1.88
CA SER A 125 -21.50 4.17 -0.69
C SER A 125 -21.22 2.89 0.09
N VAL A 126 -20.54 3.00 1.22
CA VAL A 126 -20.02 1.87 2.02
C VAL A 126 -20.46 1.93 3.47
N ALA A 127 -20.54 0.78 4.13
CA ALA A 127 -20.81 0.64 5.57
C ALA A 127 -20.11 -0.62 6.08
N HIS A 128 -19.33 -0.53 7.15
CA HIS A 128 -18.48 -1.61 7.67
C HIS A 128 -17.50 -2.17 6.63
N GLN A 129 -17.03 -1.34 5.74
CA GLN A 129 -16.13 -1.75 4.66
C GLN A 129 -14.91 -0.85 4.58
N SER A 130 -13.85 -1.40 4.06
CA SER A 130 -12.63 -0.70 3.69
C SER A 130 -12.68 -0.29 2.22
N VAL A 131 -12.13 0.89 1.91
CA VAL A 131 -11.88 1.40 0.56
C VAL A 131 -10.41 1.80 0.49
N VAL A 132 -9.62 1.02 -0.22
CA VAL A 132 -8.18 1.23 -0.33
C VAL A 132 -7.80 1.49 -1.78
N THR A 133 -7.03 2.54 -2.00
CA THR A 133 -6.53 2.88 -3.33
C THR A 133 -5.01 2.87 -3.35
N SER A 134 -4.44 2.10 -4.28
CA SER A 134 -3.03 2.19 -4.69
C SER A 134 -2.95 2.94 -6.01
N GLY A 135 -2.11 3.99 -6.08
CA GLY A 135 -2.00 4.81 -7.28
C GLY A 135 -0.58 5.31 -7.53
N ILE A 136 -0.16 5.31 -8.78
CA ILE A 136 1.18 5.73 -9.19
C ILE A 136 1.47 7.22 -8.91
N TYR A 137 0.43 8.03 -8.72
CA TYR A 137 0.48 9.46 -8.46
C TYR A 137 0.68 9.84 -6.98
N GLU A 138 0.66 8.87 -6.06
CA GLU A 138 0.81 9.13 -4.63
C GLU A 138 2.25 9.51 -4.27
N ARG A 139 3.20 8.72 -4.72
CA ARG A 139 4.64 8.98 -4.54
C ARG A 139 5.39 8.67 -5.82
N TYR A 140 6.01 9.67 -6.41
CA TYR A 140 6.77 9.55 -7.64
C TYR A 140 7.80 10.69 -7.76
N PHE A 141 8.72 10.53 -8.69
CA PHE A 141 9.55 11.61 -9.22
C PHE A 141 9.65 11.49 -10.73
N ILE A 142 10.11 12.57 -11.39
CA ILE A 142 10.33 12.59 -12.82
C ILE A 142 11.82 12.85 -13.05
N GLN A 143 12.44 12.01 -13.86
CA GLN A 143 13.83 12.16 -14.30
C GLN A 143 13.90 11.86 -15.79
N GLU A 144 14.56 12.73 -16.58
CA GLU A 144 14.70 12.58 -18.03
C GLU A 144 13.37 12.35 -18.75
N ASN A 145 12.34 13.08 -18.33
CA ASN A 145 10.95 12.97 -18.83
C ASN A 145 10.29 11.59 -18.62
N GLN A 146 10.84 10.75 -17.75
CA GLN A 146 10.28 9.47 -17.35
C GLN A 146 9.78 9.56 -15.91
N LEU A 147 8.56 9.02 -15.65
CA LEU A 147 7.96 8.94 -14.32
C LEU A 147 8.40 7.66 -13.63
N PHE A 148 8.87 7.78 -12.38
CA PHE A 148 9.22 6.67 -11.51
C PHE A 148 8.38 6.75 -10.24
N HIS A 149 7.51 5.75 -10.02
CA HIS A 149 6.59 5.71 -8.90
C HIS A 149 6.95 4.57 -7.93
N HIS A 150 6.35 4.60 -6.73
CA HIS A 150 6.72 3.75 -5.60
C HIS A 150 6.23 2.28 -5.68
N ILE A 151 5.39 1.93 -6.64
CA ILE A 151 4.97 0.54 -6.83
C ILE A 151 6.06 -0.17 -7.62
N LEU A 152 6.95 -0.87 -6.90
CA LEU A 152 8.13 -1.53 -7.45
C LEU A 152 7.85 -3.00 -7.75
N ASP A 153 8.26 -3.45 -8.93
CA ASP A 153 8.25 -4.88 -9.27
C ASP A 153 9.45 -5.58 -8.64
N SER A 154 9.19 -6.49 -7.72
CA SER A 154 10.23 -7.23 -6.99
C SER A 154 11.02 -8.21 -7.86
N THR A 155 10.63 -8.41 -9.13
CA THR A 155 11.36 -9.28 -10.07
C THR A 155 12.30 -8.50 -10.97
N THR A 156 11.94 -7.27 -11.32
CA THR A 156 12.77 -6.41 -12.18
C THR A 156 13.57 -5.37 -11.40
N GLY A 157 13.08 -5.00 -10.20
CA GLY A 157 13.65 -3.95 -9.37
C GLY A 157 13.30 -2.53 -9.81
N TYR A 158 12.43 -2.39 -10.81
CA TYR A 158 11.93 -1.12 -11.34
C TYR A 158 10.48 -0.85 -10.92
N PRO A 159 10.01 0.42 -10.97
CA PRO A 159 8.59 0.70 -10.96
C PRO A 159 7.84 -0.11 -12.02
N VAL A 160 6.64 -0.55 -11.67
CA VAL A 160 5.76 -1.26 -12.62
C VAL A 160 5.48 -0.37 -13.82
N ASP A 161 5.59 -0.93 -15.02
CA ASP A 161 5.33 -0.23 -16.29
C ASP A 161 4.13 -0.88 -16.98
N ASN A 162 2.96 -0.26 -16.81
CA ASN A 162 1.70 -0.66 -17.45
C ASN A 162 0.74 0.54 -17.53
N ASP A 163 -0.45 0.32 -18.08
CA ASP A 163 -1.48 1.36 -18.29
C ASP A 163 -2.38 1.61 -17.06
N ILE A 164 -2.09 1.01 -15.90
CA ILE A 164 -2.90 1.14 -14.69
C ILE A 164 -2.43 2.34 -13.87
N ALA A 165 -3.23 3.40 -13.84
CA ALA A 165 -2.94 4.59 -13.04
C ALA A 165 -3.28 4.41 -11.56
N SER A 166 -4.34 3.68 -11.23
CA SER A 166 -4.73 3.37 -9.85
C SER A 166 -5.67 2.16 -9.79
N VAL A 167 -5.66 1.51 -8.63
CA VAL A 167 -6.56 0.40 -8.29
C VAL A 167 -7.24 0.72 -6.97
N THR A 168 -8.57 0.66 -6.94
CA THR A 168 -9.36 0.81 -5.71
C THR A 168 -10.05 -0.50 -5.38
N ILE A 169 -9.85 -0.98 -4.17
CA ILE A 169 -10.47 -2.21 -3.65
C ILE A 169 -11.46 -1.85 -2.55
N ILE A 170 -12.65 -2.44 -2.61
CA ILE A 170 -13.62 -2.46 -1.52
C ILE A 170 -13.55 -3.84 -0.90
N SER A 171 -13.35 -3.92 0.41
CA SER A 171 -13.21 -5.17 1.15
C SER A 171 -13.76 -5.04 2.57
N ASP A 172 -13.98 -6.17 3.23
CA ASP A 172 -14.43 -6.18 4.63
C ASP A 172 -13.28 -5.86 5.61
N HIS A 173 -12.04 -6.11 5.19
CA HIS A 173 -10.83 -5.84 5.97
C HIS A 173 -9.88 -4.88 5.24
N GLY A 174 -9.29 -3.95 6.00
CA GLY A 174 -8.33 -2.99 5.45
C GLY A 174 -7.08 -3.66 4.90
N ILE A 175 -6.60 -4.73 5.53
CA ILE A 175 -5.42 -5.47 5.06
C ILE A 175 -5.67 -6.11 3.69
N ASP A 176 -6.85 -6.66 3.43
CA ASP A 176 -7.19 -7.25 2.13
C ASP A 176 -7.20 -6.18 1.03
N GLY A 177 -7.73 -4.99 1.34
CA GLY A 177 -7.71 -3.84 0.44
C GLY A 177 -6.29 -3.44 0.03
N GLU A 178 -5.35 -3.36 0.98
CA GLU A 178 -3.94 -3.05 0.73
C GLU A 178 -3.27 -4.10 -0.15
N VAL A 179 -3.44 -5.37 0.20
CA VAL A 179 -2.83 -6.49 -0.53
C VAL A 179 -3.34 -6.53 -1.97
N TRP A 180 -4.67 -6.51 -2.16
CA TRP A 180 -5.25 -6.63 -3.50
C TRP A 180 -5.04 -5.38 -4.35
N SER A 181 -5.10 -4.16 -3.77
CA SER A 181 -4.82 -2.95 -4.55
C SER A 181 -3.39 -2.94 -5.07
N THR A 182 -2.43 -3.42 -4.26
CA THR A 182 -1.03 -3.56 -4.67
C THR A 182 -0.87 -4.64 -5.74
N ILE A 183 -1.42 -5.85 -5.52
CA ILE A 183 -1.29 -6.97 -6.48
C ILE A 183 -1.92 -6.61 -7.83
N CYS A 184 -3.12 -6.05 -7.85
CA CYS A 184 -3.79 -5.67 -9.08
C CYS A 184 -3.13 -4.49 -9.82
N SER A 185 -2.25 -3.74 -9.16
CA SER A 185 -1.46 -2.70 -9.83
C SER A 185 -0.37 -3.27 -10.74
N PHE A 186 -0.09 -4.57 -10.69
CA PHE A 186 0.88 -5.23 -11.58
C PHE A 186 0.28 -5.69 -12.93
N GLY A 187 -1.05 -5.63 -13.11
CA GLY A 187 -1.75 -6.07 -14.30
C GLY A 187 -2.10 -7.55 -14.27
#